data_17a0d7429036ed1b387ed5c7a0f185c1
#
_entry.id   17a0d7429036ed1b387ed5c7a0f185c1
#
_cell.length_a   1.000
_cell.length_b   1.000
_cell.length_c   1.000
_cell.angle_alpha   90.00
_cell.angle_beta   90.00
_cell.angle_gamma   90.00
#
_symmetry.space_group_name_H-M   'P 1'
#
loop_
_entity.id
_entity.type
_entity.pdbx_description
1 polymer ?
#
loop_
_entity_poly.entity_id
_entity_poly.type
_entity_poly.pdbx_seq_one_letter_code
_entity_poly.pdbx_strand_id
1 'polypeptide(L)'
;ALNNIEYSGSRSQWNAISTNSGLQNVPVAPGSIDVTVTSDIRTVTAKVDGSSVPINDGKFIVTIGKTVELTVSDPQYRDRYTWAGGSGTVSADNTTYTFVAGQDDTAVTLTTVEHTNYDTGDFIISGLADYSYGDNIDIRIEPKDTRITDYIVRYVRNAGTSNEEEFNELPKDAGTYTLRIIQGDTVRIDIPEKITIHPVTITNDTFQHELAVTLP
;
A
#
# COMPACT_ATOMS: atom_id res chain seq x y z
N ALA A 1 -23.38 -53.36 10.14
CA ALA A 1 -23.08 -52.37 9.12
C ALA A 1 -22.42 -51.18 9.80
N LEU A 2 -21.33 -50.64 9.24
CA LEU A 2 -20.71 -49.40 9.67
C LEU A 2 -21.66 -48.24 9.28
N ASN A 3 -22.21 -47.56 10.28
CA ASN A 3 -23.19 -46.49 10.04
C ASN A 3 -22.56 -45.08 9.96
N ASN A 4 -21.37 -44.91 10.51
CA ASN A 4 -20.61 -43.65 10.44
C ASN A 4 -19.14 -43.90 10.73
N ILE A 5 -18.24 -43.15 10.10
CA ILE A 5 -16.81 -43.12 10.38
C ILE A 5 -16.43 -41.65 10.67
N GLU A 6 -15.80 -41.41 11.81
CA GLU A 6 -15.13 -40.17 12.12
C GLU A 6 -13.69 -40.22 11.57
N TYR A 7 -13.33 -39.27 10.75
CA TYR A 7 -12.02 -39.15 10.12
C TYR A 7 -11.44 -37.78 10.38
N SER A 8 -10.26 -37.71 10.95
CA SER A 8 -9.63 -36.42 11.33
C SER A 8 -9.02 -35.63 10.14
N GLY A 9 -8.86 -36.27 8.99
CA GLY A 9 -8.37 -35.65 7.77
C GLY A 9 -9.45 -34.90 6.98
N SER A 10 -9.07 -34.31 5.85
CA SER A 10 -9.99 -33.65 4.94
C SER A 10 -10.82 -34.65 4.12
N ARG A 11 -11.89 -34.14 3.48
CA ARG A 11 -12.71 -34.97 2.58
C ARG A 11 -11.90 -35.49 1.39
N SER A 12 -11.00 -34.66 0.83
CA SER A 12 -10.15 -35.11 -0.28
C SER A 12 -9.18 -36.19 0.13
N GLN A 13 -8.61 -36.16 1.33
CA GLN A 13 -7.77 -37.22 1.88
C GLN A 13 -8.58 -38.49 2.13
N TRP A 14 -9.80 -38.39 2.66
CA TRP A 14 -10.69 -39.55 2.81
C TRP A 14 -11.00 -40.20 1.45
N ASN A 15 -11.35 -39.42 0.44
CA ASN A 15 -11.67 -39.91 -0.90
C ASN A 15 -10.49 -40.70 -1.49
N ALA A 16 -9.25 -40.23 -1.30
CA ALA A 16 -8.06 -40.93 -1.77
C ALA A 16 -7.86 -42.30 -1.09
N ILE A 17 -8.19 -42.43 0.19
CA ILE A 17 -8.12 -43.66 0.95
C ILE A 17 -9.28 -44.59 0.59
N SER A 18 -10.50 -44.09 0.55
CA SER A 18 -11.71 -44.88 0.38
C SER A 18 -11.81 -45.54 -0.98
N THR A 19 -11.25 -44.89 -2.04
CA THR A 19 -11.20 -45.48 -3.40
C THR A 19 -10.47 -46.81 -3.45
N ASN A 20 -9.47 -46.99 -2.62
CA ASN A 20 -8.64 -48.22 -2.57
C ASN A 20 -9.11 -49.25 -1.53
N SER A 21 -10.03 -48.90 -0.65
CA SER A 21 -10.42 -49.74 0.51
C SER A 21 -11.84 -50.28 0.43
N GLY A 22 -12.62 -49.97 -0.59
CA GLY A 22 -14.03 -50.40 -0.71
C GLY A 22 -14.99 -49.65 0.23
N LEU A 23 -14.54 -48.54 0.84
CA LEU A 23 -15.33 -47.75 1.80
C LEU A 23 -16.05 -46.54 1.16
N GLN A 24 -16.13 -46.49 -0.17
CA GLN A 24 -16.67 -45.33 -0.91
C GLN A 24 -18.11 -44.94 -0.53
N ASN A 25 -18.88 -45.90 -0.05
CA ASN A 25 -20.30 -45.70 0.30
C ASN A 25 -20.54 -45.51 1.79
N VAL A 26 -19.48 -45.41 2.59
CA VAL A 26 -19.63 -45.18 4.05
C VAL A 26 -19.69 -43.68 4.30
N PRO A 27 -20.76 -43.16 4.95
CA PRO A 27 -20.82 -41.78 5.33
C PRO A 27 -19.65 -41.40 6.25
N VAL A 28 -18.98 -40.30 5.95
CA VAL A 28 -17.86 -39.79 6.75
C VAL A 28 -18.11 -38.33 7.07
N ALA A 29 -17.87 -37.96 8.31
CA ALA A 29 -17.75 -36.56 8.71
C ALA A 29 -16.26 -36.25 8.81
N PRO A 30 -15.68 -35.46 7.89
CA PRO A 30 -14.27 -35.06 7.99
C PRO A 30 -14.07 -34.17 9.22
N GLY A 31 -12.94 -34.34 9.91
CA GLY A 31 -12.55 -33.47 11.02
C GLY A 31 -11.86 -32.17 10.54
N SER A 32 -11.49 -32.12 9.27
CA SER A 32 -10.82 -30.97 8.64
C SER A 32 -11.20 -30.84 7.17
N ILE A 33 -10.88 -29.67 6.60
CA ILE A 33 -11.05 -29.36 5.20
C ILE A 33 -9.72 -28.98 4.58
N ASP A 34 -9.60 -29.12 3.25
CA ASP A 34 -8.54 -28.49 2.47
C ASP A 34 -8.96 -27.07 2.09
N VAL A 35 -8.08 -26.11 2.37
CA VAL A 35 -8.23 -24.73 1.90
C VAL A 35 -7.24 -24.51 0.76
N THR A 36 -7.77 -24.15 -0.41
CA THR A 36 -6.96 -23.77 -1.58
C THR A 36 -6.99 -22.26 -1.73
N VAL A 37 -5.82 -21.63 -1.81
CA VAL A 37 -5.66 -20.20 -2.01
C VAL A 37 -4.96 -19.97 -3.35
N THR A 38 -5.59 -19.20 -4.21
CA THR A 38 -5.03 -18.75 -5.48
C THR A 38 -4.86 -17.22 -5.42
N SER A 39 -3.71 -16.73 -5.81
CA SER A 39 -3.45 -15.30 -5.94
C SER A 39 -2.69 -15.02 -7.22
N ASP A 40 -2.87 -13.83 -7.77
CA ASP A 40 -2.23 -13.39 -9.00
C ASP A 40 -0.88 -12.70 -8.74
N ILE A 41 -0.91 -11.42 -8.33
CA ILE A 41 0.29 -10.57 -8.20
C ILE A 41 0.82 -10.57 -6.77
N ARG A 42 -0.08 -10.59 -5.76
CA ARG A 42 0.28 -10.45 -4.35
C ARG A 42 0.32 -11.79 -3.63
N THR A 43 1.25 -11.92 -2.69
CA THR A 43 1.32 -13.10 -1.82
C THR A 43 0.27 -13.02 -0.72
N VAL A 44 -0.24 -14.18 -0.31
CA VAL A 44 -1.21 -14.32 0.78
C VAL A 44 -0.57 -15.08 1.93
N THR A 45 -0.78 -14.61 3.15
CA THR A 45 -0.49 -15.35 4.39
C THR A 45 -1.78 -15.85 5.01
N ALA A 46 -1.67 -16.93 5.78
CA ALA A 46 -2.82 -17.52 6.47
C ALA A 46 -2.58 -17.63 7.98
N LYS A 47 -3.66 -17.41 8.74
CA LYS A 47 -3.73 -17.72 10.16
C LYS A 47 -4.96 -18.56 10.43
N VAL A 48 -4.86 -19.46 11.41
CA VAL A 48 -5.97 -20.26 11.94
C VAL A 48 -6.07 -19.98 13.44
N ASP A 49 -7.22 -19.48 13.88
CA ASP A 49 -7.43 -19.00 15.27
C ASP A 49 -6.29 -18.11 15.76
N GLY A 50 -5.83 -17.17 14.90
CA GLY A 50 -4.76 -16.23 15.19
C GLY A 50 -3.33 -16.78 15.05
N SER A 51 -3.14 -18.09 14.88
CA SER A 51 -1.82 -18.72 14.70
C SER A 51 -1.46 -18.85 13.23
N SER A 52 -0.24 -18.40 12.84
CA SER A 52 0.23 -18.50 11.45
C SER A 52 0.36 -19.95 11.01
N VAL A 53 -0.11 -20.24 9.80
CA VAL A 53 0.02 -21.53 9.15
C VAL A 53 0.67 -21.38 7.78
N PRO A 54 1.55 -22.32 7.37
CA PRO A 54 2.17 -22.27 6.05
C PRO A 54 1.15 -22.62 4.96
N ILE A 55 1.18 -21.88 3.85
CA ILE A 55 0.50 -22.23 2.61
C ILE A 55 1.52 -22.95 1.73
N ASN A 56 1.31 -24.26 1.49
CA ASN A 56 2.22 -25.06 0.66
C ASN A 56 1.54 -25.34 -0.68
N ASP A 57 2.16 -24.94 -1.77
CA ASP A 57 1.59 -25.09 -3.12
C ASP A 57 0.14 -24.56 -3.23
N GLY A 58 -0.13 -23.42 -2.58
CA GLY A 58 -1.46 -22.82 -2.55
C GLY A 58 -2.47 -23.53 -1.65
N LYS A 59 -2.05 -24.45 -0.75
CA LYS A 59 -2.98 -25.24 0.09
C LYS A 59 -2.53 -25.34 1.53
N PHE A 60 -3.50 -25.51 2.42
CA PHE A 60 -3.30 -25.91 3.82
C PHE A 60 -4.56 -26.59 4.37
N ILE A 61 -4.41 -27.29 5.47
CA ILE A 61 -5.50 -28.05 6.12
C ILE A 61 -5.98 -27.31 7.35
N VAL A 62 -7.30 -27.24 7.54
CA VAL A 62 -7.93 -26.56 8.66
C VAL A 62 -8.96 -27.48 9.32
N THR A 63 -8.94 -27.57 10.66
CA THR A 63 -9.98 -28.23 11.42
C THR A 63 -11.32 -27.50 11.28
N ILE A 64 -12.40 -28.23 11.10
CA ILE A 64 -13.76 -27.68 11.00
C ILE A 64 -14.10 -26.86 12.24
N GLY A 65 -14.79 -25.74 12.04
CA GLY A 65 -15.17 -24.78 13.07
C GLY A 65 -14.10 -23.77 13.47
N LYS A 66 -12.87 -23.88 12.92
CA LYS A 66 -11.80 -22.91 13.16
C LYS A 66 -11.95 -21.69 12.28
N THR A 67 -11.54 -20.53 12.80
CA THR A 67 -11.52 -19.28 12.05
C THR A 67 -10.24 -19.20 11.22
N VAL A 68 -10.39 -18.94 9.93
CA VAL A 68 -9.31 -18.72 8.98
C VAL A 68 -9.26 -17.25 8.62
N GLU A 69 -8.07 -16.67 8.67
CA GLU A 69 -7.76 -15.33 8.23
C GLU A 69 -6.71 -15.41 7.13
N LEU A 70 -7.05 -14.92 5.93
CA LEU A 70 -6.14 -14.76 4.78
C LEU A 70 -5.82 -13.31 4.62
N THR A 71 -4.54 -12.94 4.58
CA THR A 71 -4.10 -11.53 4.52
C THR A 71 -3.11 -11.33 3.38
N VAL A 72 -3.25 -10.23 2.63
CA VAL A 72 -2.26 -9.77 1.65
C VAL A 72 -0.97 -9.42 2.39
N SER A 73 0.15 -10.02 2.00
CA SER A 73 1.42 -9.91 2.75
C SER A 73 2.05 -8.52 2.70
N ASP A 74 1.92 -7.83 1.58
CA ASP A 74 2.52 -6.51 1.34
C ASP A 74 1.54 -5.64 0.54
N PRO A 75 0.46 -5.16 1.19
CA PRO A 75 -0.55 -4.37 0.52
C PRO A 75 0.00 -3.00 0.13
N GLN A 76 -0.06 -2.69 -1.17
CA GLN A 76 0.36 -1.38 -1.68
C GLN A 76 -0.77 -0.37 -1.62
N TYR A 77 -0.42 0.90 -1.56
CA TYR A 77 -1.39 1.98 -1.56
C TYR A 77 -2.20 2.00 -2.87
N ARG A 78 -3.54 2.14 -2.74
CA ARG A 78 -4.50 2.12 -3.86
C ARG A 78 -4.62 0.80 -4.64
N ASP A 79 -3.85 -0.23 -4.34
CA ASP A 79 -4.16 -1.55 -4.88
C ASP A 79 -5.59 -1.91 -4.52
N ARG A 80 -6.30 -2.50 -5.45
CA ARG A 80 -7.65 -3.00 -5.22
C ARG A 80 -7.61 -4.51 -5.13
N TYR A 81 -8.04 -5.00 -3.99
CA TYR A 81 -8.09 -6.43 -3.69
C TYR A 81 -9.52 -6.91 -3.79
N THR A 82 -9.73 -8.01 -4.50
CA THR A 82 -11.04 -8.67 -4.61
C THR A 82 -10.86 -10.14 -4.22
N TRP A 83 -11.61 -10.54 -3.20
CA TRP A 83 -11.66 -11.91 -2.74
C TRP A 83 -12.89 -12.60 -3.29
N ALA A 84 -12.73 -13.83 -3.79
CA ALA A 84 -13.79 -14.66 -4.31
C ALA A 84 -13.67 -16.08 -3.76
N GLY A 85 -14.82 -16.76 -3.61
CA GLY A 85 -14.92 -18.11 -3.07
C GLY A 85 -15.16 -18.15 -1.56
N GLY A 86 -15.70 -19.26 -1.08
CA GLY A 86 -16.10 -19.43 0.31
C GLY A 86 -17.27 -18.50 0.74
N SER A 87 -17.54 -18.49 2.04
CA SER A 87 -18.61 -17.69 2.67
C SER A 87 -18.04 -16.76 3.76
N GLY A 88 -16.96 -16.06 3.44
CA GLY A 88 -16.25 -15.19 4.38
C GLY A 88 -16.66 -13.73 4.32
N THR A 89 -16.02 -12.93 5.16
CA THR A 89 -16.11 -11.47 5.21
C THR A 89 -14.78 -10.84 4.88
N VAL A 90 -14.84 -9.66 4.25
CA VAL A 90 -13.65 -8.89 3.84
C VAL A 90 -13.49 -7.69 4.77
N SER A 91 -12.24 -7.34 5.13
CA SER A 91 -11.93 -6.14 5.90
C SER A 91 -12.30 -4.86 5.12
N ALA A 92 -12.45 -3.72 5.81
CA ALA A 92 -12.83 -2.45 5.20
C ALA A 92 -11.86 -1.97 4.10
N ASP A 93 -10.58 -2.32 4.22
CA ASP A 93 -9.51 -2.03 3.24
C ASP A 93 -9.29 -3.15 2.21
N ASN A 94 -10.12 -4.19 2.26
CA ASN A 94 -10.06 -5.39 1.43
C ASN A 94 -8.74 -6.20 1.51
N THR A 95 -7.87 -5.91 2.47
CA THR A 95 -6.58 -6.62 2.60
C THR A 95 -6.70 -7.98 3.29
N THR A 96 -7.78 -8.21 4.00
CA THR A 96 -7.99 -9.44 4.79
C THR A 96 -9.34 -10.08 4.48
N TYR A 97 -9.35 -11.40 4.32
CA TYR A 97 -10.54 -12.22 4.15
C TYR A 97 -10.65 -13.24 5.29
N THR A 98 -11.78 -13.25 5.99
CA THR A 98 -11.99 -14.09 7.15
C THR A 98 -13.21 -15.00 6.96
N PHE A 99 -13.09 -16.29 7.25
CA PHE A 99 -14.18 -17.25 7.23
C PHE A 99 -14.03 -18.31 8.31
N VAL A 100 -15.10 -19.03 8.61
CA VAL A 100 -15.06 -20.21 9.49
C VAL A 100 -15.05 -21.46 8.62
N ALA A 101 -14.13 -22.37 8.89
CA ALA A 101 -14.00 -23.64 8.19
C ALA A 101 -15.28 -24.48 8.34
N GLY A 102 -15.98 -24.67 7.23
CA GLY A 102 -17.18 -25.50 7.14
C GLY A 102 -16.87 -27.00 6.99
N GLN A 103 -17.80 -27.76 6.39
CA GLN A 103 -17.63 -29.19 6.17
C GLN A 103 -17.05 -29.56 4.80
N ASP A 104 -17.02 -28.60 3.89
CA ASP A 104 -16.55 -28.81 2.52
C ASP A 104 -15.23 -28.07 2.29
N ASP A 105 -14.39 -28.66 1.43
CA ASP A 105 -13.15 -28.03 0.97
C ASP A 105 -13.45 -26.65 0.38
N THR A 106 -12.61 -25.68 0.71
CA THR A 106 -12.84 -24.28 0.37
C THR A 106 -11.75 -23.78 -0.56
N ALA A 107 -12.16 -23.17 -1.67
CA ALA A 107 -11.26 -22.45 -2.56
C ALA A 107 -11.48 -20.94 -2.43
N VAL A 108 -10.40 -20.19 -2.24
CA VAL A 108 -10.41 -18.72 -2.15
C VAL A 108 -9.45 -18.17 -3.18
N THR A 109 -9.90 -17.19 -3.94
CA THR A 109 -9.09 -16.49 -4.96
C THR A 109 -8.95 -15.03 -4.58
N LEU A 110 -7.71 -14.54 -4.59
CA LEU A 110 -7.39 -13.13 -4.52
C LEU A 110 -7.07 -12.62 -5.93
N THR A 111 -7.77 -11.59 -6.36
CA THR A 111 -7.45 -10.83 -7.57
C THR A 111 -6.99 -9.44 -7.18
N THR A 112 -5.85 -9.00 -7.73
CA THR A 112 -5.24 -7.70 -7.45
C THR A 112 -5.28 -6.84 -8.71
N VAL A 113 -5.80 -5.61 -8.57
CA VAL A 113 -5.59 -4.55 -9.55
C VAL A 113 -4.58 -3.59 -8.96
N GLU A 114 -3.41 -3.49 -9.61
CA GLU A 114 -2.33 -2.62 -9.13
C GLU A 114 -2.77 -1.17 -9.04
N HIS A 115 -2.18 -0.46 -8.08
CA HIS A 115 -2.55 0.92 -7.79
C HIS A 115 -2.30 1.85 -8.97
N THR A 116 -3.16 2.87 -9.08
CA THR A 116 -2.97 3.95 -10.04
C THR A 116 -1.99 4.99 -9.48
N ASN A 117 -1.48 5.85 -10.38
CA ASN A 117 -0.59 6.96 -10.02
C ASN A 117 -1.17 7.82 -8.88
N TYR A 118 -0.29 8.36 -8.04
CA TYR A 118 -0.66 9.34 -7.02
C TYR A 118 -1.22 10.62 -7.65
N ASP A 119 -1.91 11.41 -6.85
CA ASP A 119 -2.33 12.75 -7.17
C ASP A 119 -2.07 13.71 -5.99
N THR A 120 -2.35 14.99 -6.17
CA THR A 120 -2.14 16.01 -5.14
C THR A 120 -2.94 15.73 -3.86
N GLY A 121 -4.07 15.05 -3.99
CA GLY A 121 -4.95 14.67 -2.88
C GLY A 121 -4.37 13.62 -1.95
N ASP A 122 -3.29 12.92 -2.35
CA ASP A 122 -2.64 11.88 -1.54
C ASP A 122 -1.64 12.46 -0.53
N PHE A 123 -1.35 13.75 -0.61
CA PHE A 123 -0.36 14.41 0.23
C PHE A 123 -0.97 15.55 1.05
N ILE A 124 -0.42 15.77 2.24
CA ILE A 124 -0.61 16.97 3.04
C ILE A 124 0.60 17.87 2.77
N ILE A 125 0.36 19.05 2.22
CA ILE A 125 1.42 20.00 1.86
C ILE A 125 1.19 21.28 2.65
N SER A 126 2.24 21.78 3.29
CA SER A 126 2.20 23.02 4.04
C SER A 126 3.47 23.86 3.81
N GLY A 127 3.40 25.14 4.12
CA GLY A 127 4.53 26.07 3.94
C GLY A 127 4.70 26.58 2.50
N LEU A 128 3.72 26.37 1.61
CA LEU A 128 3.73 27.00 0.28
C LEU A 128 3.27 28.46 0.43
N ALA A 129 4.18 29.40 0.23
CA ALA A 129 3.93 30.82 0.38
C ALA A 129 4.97 31.65 -0.39
N ASP A 130 4.79 32.98 -0.34
CA ASP A 130 5.79 33.94 -0.75
C ASP A 130 6.73 34.22 0.41
N TYR A 131 8.03 34.22 0.13
CA TYR A 131 9.12 34.44 1.09
C TYR A 131 10.00 35.60 0.64
N SER A 132 10.68 36.22 1.59
CA SER A 132 11.77 37.16 1.29
C SER A 132 13.12 36.41 1.30
N TYR A 133 14.07 36.89 0.56
CA TYR A 133 15.43 36.36 0.59
C TYR A 133 15.98 36.38 2.03
N GLY A 134 16.42 35.18 2.49
CA GLY A 134 16.94 35.01 3.85
C GLY A 134 15.92 34.52 4.87
N ASP A 135 14.64 34.44 4.51
CA ASP A 135 13.62 33.84 5.38
C ASP A 135 13.94 32.36 5.66
N ASN A 136 13.51 31.91 6.84
CA ASN A 136 13.51 30.48 7.14
C ASN A 136 12.27 29.84 6.50
N ILE A 137 12.50 29.00 5.50
CA ILE A 137 11.45 28.35 4.73
C ILE A 137 11.28 26.91 5.25
N ASP A 138 10.08 26.57 5.73
CA ASP A 138 9.73 25.24 6.23
C ASP A 138 8.57 24.67 5.40
N ILE A 139 8.90 23.98 4.30
CA ILE A 139 7.92 23.29 3.46
C ILE A 139 7.88 21.83 3.87
N ARG A 140 6.68 21.34 4.17
CA ARG A 140 6.46 19.95 4.56
C ARG A 140 5.53 19.28 3.58
N ILE A 141 5.92 18.07 3.19
CA ILE A 141 5.14 17.18 2.35
C ILE A 141 5.05 15.84 3.09
N GLU A 142 3.83 15.50 3.47
CA GLU A 142 3.56 14.28 4.21
C GLU A 142 2.52 13.45 3.45
N PRO A 143 2.74 12.15 3.20
CA PRO A 143 1.73 11.30 2.63
C PRO A 143 0.57 11.12 3.61
N LYS A 144 -0.66 11.08 3.11
CA LYS A 144 -1.86 10.82 3.93
C LYS A 144 -1.98 9.36 4.37
N ASP A 145 -1.28 8.45 3.68
CA ASP A 145 -1.27 7.03 3.98
C ASP A 145 0.16 6.52 4.04
N THR A 146 0.47 5.71 5.05
CA THR A 146 1.83 5.18 5.28
C THR A 146 2.32 4.22 4.19
N ARG A 147 1.42 3.72 3.35
CA ARG A 147 1.75 2.88 2.18
C ARG A 147 2.26 3.68 0.99
N ILE A 148 2.18 5.02 1.03
CA ILE A 148 2.77 5.90 0.00
C ILE A 148 4.25 6.03 0.30
N THR A 149 5.11 5.31 -0.42
CA THR A 149 6.55 5.24 -0.14
C THR A 149 7.44 5.50 -1.36
N ASP A 150 6.93 5.30 -2.57
CA ASP A 150 7.68 5.35 -3.82
C ASP A 150 7.60 6.73 -4.49
N TYR A 151 7.88 7.80 -3.74
CA TYR A 151 7.90 9.15 -4.29
C TYR A 151 9.15 9.93 -3.89
N ILE A 152 9.50 10.91 -4.72
CA ILE A 152 10.53 11.91 -4.44
C ILE A 152 9.98 13.31 -4.67
N VAL A 153 10.56 14.28 -3.98
CA VAL A 153 10.17 15.70 -4.11
C VAL A 153 11.25 16.46 -4.86
N ARG A 154 10.82 17.36 -5.74
CA ARG A 154 11.67 18.29 -6.48
C ARG A 154 11.09 19.71 -6.40
N TYR A 155 11.98 20.68 -6.47
CA TYR A 155 11.63 22.07 -6.67
C TYR A 155 12.01 22.45 -8.09
N VAL A 156 11.09 23.03 -8.83
CA VAL A 156 11.25 23.24 -10.27
C VAL A 156 11.12 24.70 -10.61
N ARG A 157 12.20 25.28 -11.18
CA ARG A 157 12.16 26.61 -11.78
C ARG A 157 11.71 26.49 -13.23
N ASN A 158 10.92 27.43 -13.71
CA ASN A 158 10.40 27.44 -15.08
C ASN A 158 9.65 26.17 -15.48
N ALA A 159 8.90 25.58 -14.56
CA ALA A 159 8.16 24.36 -14.78
C ALA A 159 7.30 24.41 -16.05
N GLY A 160 7.35 23.37 -16.87
CA GLY A 160 6.62 23.24 -18.13
C GLY A 160 7.22 24.01 -19.30
N THR A 161 8.42 24.54 -19.18
CA THR A 161 9.13 25.24 -20.26
C THR A 161 10.36 24.46 -20.74
N SER A 162 10.94 24.86 -21.88
CA SER A 162 12.21 24.28 -22.38
C SER A 162 13.43 24.59 -21.49
N ASN A 163 13.30 25.55 -20.57
CA ASN A 163 14.35 25.95 -19.63
C ASN A 163 14.03 25.52 -18.20
N GLU A 164 13.33 24.40 -18.05
CA GLU A 164 13.00 23.82 -16.76
C GLU A 164 14.26 23.32 -16.05
N GLU A 165 14.38 23.68 -14.78
CA GLU A 165 15.48 23.26 -13.90
C GLU A 165 14.91 22.59 -12.65
N GLU A 166 15.36 21.37 -12.33
CA GLU A 166 14.92 20.61 -11.15
C GLU A 166 16.01 20.62 -10.05
N PHE A 167 15.58 20.84 -8.81
CA PHE A 167 16.45 20.87 -7.62
C PHE A 167 15.97 19.88 -6.55
N ASN A 168 16.90 19.23 -5.87
CA ASN A 168 16.59 18.34 -4.74
C ASN A 168 16.12 19.10 -3.50
N GLU A 169 16.61 20.31 -3.33
CA GLU A 169 16.29 21.23 -2.24
C GLU A 169 15.79 22.54 -2.82
N LEU A 170 14.98 23.28 -2.07
CA LEU A 170 14.55 24.60 -2.50
C LEU A 170 15.76 25.52 -2.62
N PRO A 171 16.05 26.09 -3.81
CA PRO A 171 17.11 27.06 -3.96
C PRO A 171 16.87 28.31 -3.11
N LYS A 172 17.95 28.92 -2.63
CA LYS A 172 17.88 30.18 -1.87
C LYS A 172 17.78 31.43 -2.74
N ASP A 173 17.94 31.26 -4.05
CA ASP A 173 17.90 32.35 -5.00
C ASP A 173 16.49 32.91 -5.16
N ALA A 174 16.40 34.21 -5.41
CA ALA A 174 15.13 34.85 -5.77
C ALA A 174 14.56 34.21 -7.05
N GLY A 175 13.28 33.91 -7.03
CA GLY A 175 12.61 33.26 -8.15
C GLY A 175 11.29 32.59 -7.73
N THR A 176 10.60 32.04 -8.73
CA THR A 176 9.37 31.30 -8.53
C THR A 176 9.60 29.82 -8.81
N TYR A 177 9.20 29.00 -7.86
CA TYR A 177 9.40 27.55 -7.89
C TYR A 177 8.07 26.82 -7.80
N THR A 178 8.00 25.71 -8.51
CA THR A 178 6.90 24.73 -8.42
C THR A 178 7.40 23.56 -7.57
N LEU A 179 6.59 23.12 -6.61
CA LEU A 179 6.83 21.85 -5.94
C LEU A 179 6.35 20.73 -6.85
N ARG A 180 7.20 19.76 -7.10
CA ARG A 180 6.90 18.56 -7.92
C ARG A 180 7.09 17.30 -7.09
N ILE A 181 6.09 16.44 -7.12
CA ILE A 181 6.18 15.06 -6.59
C ILE A 181 6.35 14.13 -7.78
N ILE A 182 7.33 13.24 -7.71
CA ILE A 182 7.63 12.27 -8.76
C ILE A 182 7.43 10.87 -8.17
N GLN A 183 6.57 10.08 -8.82
CA GLN A 183 6.35 8.68 -8.48
C GLN A 183 7.04 7.81 -9.54
N GLY A 184 7.95 6.95 -9.10
CA GLY A 184 8.75 6.13 -10.01
C GLY A 184 9.51 7.00 -11.02
N ASP A 185 9.66 6.50 -12.25
CA ASP A 185 10.44 7.20 -13.30
C ASP A 185 9.60 8.14 -14.18
N THR A 186 8.27 8.03 -14.16
CA THR A 186 7.42 8.61 -15.21
C THR A 186 6.34 9.56 -14.73
N VAL A 187 5.81 9.39 -13.53
CA VAL A 187 4.70 10.20 -13.03
C VAL A 187 5.22 11.45 -12.36
N ARG A 188 4.79 12.60 -12.85
CA ARG A 188 5.17 13.93 -12.34
C ARG A 188 3.91 14.70 -11.97
N ILE A 189 3.83 15.13 -10.71
CA ILE A 189 2.69 15.84 -10.14
C ILE A 189 3.16 17.22 -9.73
N ASP A 190 2.82 18.24 -10.50
CA ASP A 190 3.12 19.63 -10.16
C ASP A 190 2.05 20.19 -9.24
N ILE A 191 2.46 20.73 -8.11
CA ILE A 191 1.56 21.40 -7.18
C ILE A 191 1.19 22.76 -7.74
N PRO A 192 -0.11 23.11 -7.82
CA PRO A 192 -0.56 24.36 -8.43
C PRO A 192 -0.04 25.62 -7.74
N GLU A 193 0.03 25.59 -6.40
CA GLU A 193 0.56 26.68 -5.58
C GLU A 193 2.06 26.84 -5.83
N LYS A 194 2.50 28.09 -5.97
CA LYS A 194 3.91 28.42 -6.21
C LYS A 194 4.59 28.88 -4.93
N ILE A 195 5.89 28.69 -4.89
CA ILE A 195 6.77 29.24 -3.88
C ILE A 195 7.53 30.39 -4.56
N THR A 196 7.35 31.62 -4.07
CA THR A 196 8.09 32.77 -4.59
C THR A 196 9.07 33.28 -3.54
N ILE A 197 10.35 33.38 -3.90
CA ILE A 197 11.38 34.00 -3.08
C ILE A 197 11.67 35.39 -3.68
N HIS A 198 11.30 36.44 -2.96
CA HIS A 198 11.52 37.82 -3.37
C HIS A 198 12.98 38.23 -3.14
N PRO A 199 13.57 38.99 -4.03
CA PRO A 199 14.90 39.54 -3.82
C PRO A 199 14.92 40.54 -2.66
N VAL A 200 16.08 40.71 -2.04
CA VAL A 200 16.28 41.82 -1.10
C VAL A 200 16.13 43.15 -1.82
N THR A 201 15.26 44.01 -1.34
CA THR A 201 15.19 45.39 -1.82
C THR A 201 16.18 46.20 -1.01
N ILE A 202 17.26 46.64 -1.63
CA ILE A 202 18.21 47.59 -1.02
C ILE A 202 17.61 48.99 -1.21
N THR A 203 17.17 49.59 -0.12
CA THR A 203 16.73 51.01 -0.12
C THR A 203 17.93 51.91 0.14
N ASN A 204 17.81 53.17 -0.29
CA ASN A 204 18.87 54.18 -0.10
C ASN A 204 19.26 54.35 1.38
N ASP A 205 18.31 54.17 2.31
CA ASP A 205 18.55 54.24 3.75
C ASP A 205 19.44 53.09 4.27
N THR A 206 19.26 51.89 3.75
CA THR A 206 20.06 50.71 4.11
C THR A 206 21.51 50.87 3.64
N PHE A 207 21.70 51.43 2.46
CA PHE A 207 23.01 51.67 1.88
C PHE A 207 23.78 52.80 2.58
N GLN A 208 23.10 53.83 3.06
CA GLN A 208 23.74 54.96 3.77
C GLN A 208 24.19 54.52 5.19
N HIS A 209 23.54 53.60 5.85
CA HIS A 209 23.91 53.12 7.16
C HIS A 209 25.19 52.23 7.13
N GLU A 210 25.34 51.44 6.11
CA GLU A 210 26.54 50.57 5.97
C GLU A 210 27.79 51.35 5.54
N LEU A 211 27.64 52.43 4.78
CA LEU A 211 28.75 53.31 4.36
C LEU A 211 29.26 54.23 5.49
N ALA A 212 28.48 54.46 6.53
CA ALA A 212 28.86 55.31 7.67
C ALA A 212 29.82 54.61 8.65
N VAL A 213 30.11 53.35 8.49
CA VAL A 213 30.83 52.52 9.48
C VAL A 213 32.36 52.41 9.21
N THR A 214 32.88 52.89 8.08
CA THR A 214 34.30 52.60 7.82
C THR A 214 35.03 53.74 7.13
N LEU A 215 35.31 54.80 7.84
CA LEU A 215 36.47 55.64 7.57
C LEU A 215 37.25 55.86 8.88
N PRO A 216 38.55 55.52 8.91
CA PRO A 216 39.39 55.70 10.09
C PRO A 216 39.65 57.19 10.38
#